data_77807bd432d47c646dd98ebf8ba7a9fd
#
_entry.id   77807bd432d47c646dd98ebf8ba7a9fd
#
_cell.length_a   1.000
_cell.length_b   1.000
_cell.length_c   1.000
_cell.angle_alpha   90.00
_cell.angle_beta   90.00
_cell.angle_gamma   90.00
#
_symmetry.space_group_name_H-M   'P 1'
#
loop_
_entity.id
_entity.type
_entity.pdbx_description
1 polymer ?
#
loop_
_entity_poly.entity_id
_entity_poly.type
_entity_poly.pdbx_seq_one_letter_code
_entity_poly.pdbx_strand_id
1 'polypeptide(L)'
;ANFTTRTAFAWGHDGYLPKAFARTHPRFKSPHVAVSALMAVTVLVFVLGLAWQGRTINDAVTFFSWLLQVGATGILPVYALVGIAGFVHSRKYGGTIVDIFVAPVLAVIVVGVAEVTEFYGQTGIYKWAPYVMLGWMVVGILIRAATRSRVEAVERRAEELQPELA
;
A
#
# COMPACT_ATOMS: atom_id res chain seq x y z
N ALA A 1 0.47 12.35 5.40
CA ALA A 1 -0.96 12.23 5.75
C ALA A 1 -1.88 12.36 4.54
N ASN A 2 -1.61 13.26 3.60
CA ASN A 2 -2.54 13.54 2.50
C ASN A 2 -2.71 12.36 1.51
N PHE A 3 -1.63 11.68 1.13
CA PHE A 3 -1.69 10.58 0.18
C PHE A 3 -2.50 9.39 0.74
N THR A 4 -2.13 8.89 1.91
CA THR A 4 -2.78 7.72 2.55
C THR A 4 -4.27 7.95 2.80
N THR A 5 -4.64 9.17 3.20
CA THR A 5 -6.04 9.56 3.41
C THR A 5 -6.85 9.54 2.11
N ARG A 6 -6.27 10.04 1.02
CA ARG A 6 -6.91 10.00 -0.32
C ARG A 6 -7.06 8.57 -0.81
N THR A 7 -6.06 7.72 -0.60
CA THR A 7 -6.13 6.30 -0.96
C THR A 7 -7.23 5.59 -0.17
N ALA A 8 -7.31 5.80 1.16
CA ALA A 8 -8.37 5.21 1.99
C ALA A 8 -9.77 5.71 1.58
N PHE A 9 -9.89 6.99 1.20
CA PHE A 9 -11.13 7.56 0.66
C PHE A 9 -11.51 6.90 -0.67
N ALA A 10 -10.57 6.77 -1.62
CA ALA A 10 -10.79 6.10 -2.89
C ALA A 10 -11.24 4.65 -2.69
N TRP A 11 -10.57 3.90 -1.82
CA TRP A 11 -10.96 2.53 -1.48
C TRP A 11 -12.36 2.42 -0.85
N GLY A 12 -12.78 3.44 -0.10
CA GLY A 12 -14.16 3.54 0.39
C GLY A 12 -15.15 3.76 -0.75
N HIS A 13 -14.76 4.54 -1.77
CA HIS A 13 -15.57 4.81 -2.96
C HIS A 13 -15.66 3.57 -3.86
N ASP A 14 -14.54 2.87 -4.06
CA ASP A 14 -14.40 1.70 -4.94
C ASP A 14 -14.94 0.40 -4.30
N GLY A 15 -15.42 0.45 -3.05
CA GLY A 15 -16.03 -0.68 -2.37
C GLY A 15 -15.07 -1.61 -1.62
N TYR A 16 -13.76 -1.35 -1.62
CA TYR A 16 -12.78 -2.12 -0.84
C TYR A 16 -12.89 -1.85 0.66
N LEU A 17 -13.25 -0.63 1.06
CA LEU A 17 -13.51 -0.24 2.44
C LEU A 17 -15.00 0.08 2.66
N PRO A 18 -15.46 0.10 3.92
CA PRO A 18 -16.84 0.53 4.23
C PRO A 18 -17.13 1.92 3.65
N LYS A 19 -18.34 2.14 3.14
CA LYS A 19 -18.78 3.40 2.54
C LYS A 19 -18.61 4.64 3.45
N ALA A 20 -18.46 4.43 4.77
CA ALA A 20 -18.16 5.50 5.71
C ALA A 20 -16.85 6.24 5.36
N PHE A 21 -15.84 5.54 4.80
CA PHE A 21 -14.57 6.13 4.38
C PHE A 21 -14.72 7.08 3.18
N ALA A 22 -15.75 6.88 2.35
CA ALA A 22 -16.07 7.75 1.22
C ALA A 22 -16.84 9.03 1.62
N ARG A 23 -17.13 9.24 2.92
CA ARG A 23 -17.84 10.42 3.39
C ARG A 23 -16.92 11.62 3.51
N THR A 24 -17.34 12.75 2.92
CA THR A 24 -16.67 14.03 3.06
C THR A 24 -17.38 14.90 4.11
N HIS A 25 -16.63 15.75 4.78
CA HIS A 25 -17.18 16.72 5.72
C HIS A 25 -18.01 17.78 4.97
N PRO A 26 -19.25 18.09 5.36
CA PRO A 26 -20.12 19.01 4.61
C PRO A 26 -19.51 20.38 4.38
N ARG A 27 -18.83 20.96 5.38
CA ARG A 27 -18.24 22.29 5.33
C ARG A 27 -16.84 22.30 4.70
N PHE A 28 -15.96 21.36 5.09
CA PHE A 28 -14.54 21.37 4.69
C PHE A 28 -14.24 20.53 3.45
N LYS A 29 -15.22 19.78 2.93
CA LYS A 29 -15.06 18.89 1.77
C LYS A 29 -13.87 17.91 1.89
N SER A 30 -13.45 17.62 3.12
CA SER A 30 -12.34 16.71 3.44
C SER A 30 -12.86 15.33 3.87
N PRO A 31 -12.15 14.23 3.62
CA PRO A 31 -12.53 12.86 3.99
C PRO A 31 -12.27 12.61 5.50
N HIS A 32 -13.07 13.26 6.35
CA HIS A 32 -12.87 13.28 7.81
C HIS A 32 -12.83 11.89 8.46
N VAL A 33 -13.67 10.95 7.98
CA VAL A 33 -13.69 9.58 8.52
C VAL A 33 -12.37 8.87 8.22
N ALA A 34 -11.87 8.98 6.99
CA ALA A 34 -10.59 8.40 6.61
C ALA A 34 -9.42 9.01 7.41
N VAL A 35 -9.43 10.34 7.59
CA VAL A 35 -8.41 11.05 8.41
C VAL A 35 -8.46 10.54 9.85
N SER A 36 -9.64 10.54 10.49
CA SER A 36 -9.79 10.16 11.89
C SER A 36 -9.43 8.69 12.12
N ALA A 37 -9.83 7.79 11.24
CA ALA A 37 -9.51 6.38 11.34
C ALA A 37 -7.99 6.13 11.21
N LEU A 38 -7.34 6.75 10.22
CA LEU A 38 -5.88 6.63 10.05
C LEU A 38 -5.11 7.22 11.23
N MET A 39 -5.53 8.37 11.75
CA MET A 39 -4.92 8.95 12.95
C MET A 39 -5.08 8.03 14.17
N ALA A 40 -6.27 7.47 14.38
CA ALA A 40 -6.52 6.53 15.47
C ALA A 40 -5.64 5.28 15.37
N VAL A 41 -5.53 4.69 14.18
CA VAL A 41 -4.65 3.53 13.92
C VAL A 41 -3.19 3.90 14.16
N THR A 42 -2.73 5.05 13.67
CA THR A 42 -1.34 5.52 13.87
C THR A 42 -1.02 5.68 15.35
N VAL A 43 -1.89 6.36 16.11
CA VAL A 43 -1.70 6.52 17.57
C VAL A 43 -1.71 5.19 18.29
N LEU A 44 -2.65 4.30 17.95
CA LEU A 44 -2.75 2.96 18.55
C LEU A 44 -1.48 2.15 18.29
N VAL A 45 -1.01 2.07 17.05
CA VAL A 45 0.21 1.36 16.69
C VAL A 45 1.42 1.92 17.44
N PHE A 46 1.51 3.25 17.52
CA PHE A 46 2.61 3.91 18.23
C PHE A 46 2.59 3.60 19.74
N VAL A 47 1.43 3.71 20.38
CA VAL A 47 1.27 3.42 21.83
C VAL A 47 1.56 1.94 22.13
N LEU A 48 1.04 1.02 21.32
CA LEU A 48 1.31 -0.41 21.48
C LEU A 48 2.79 -0.74 21.24
N GLY A 49 3.42 -0.08 20.28
CA GLY A 49 4.84 -0.24 19.99
C GLY A 49 5.71 0.21 21.14
N LEU A 50 5.44 1.35 21.75
CA LEU A 50 6.15 1.84 22.95
C LEU A 50 5.91 0.93 24.16
N ALA A 51 4.72 0.38 24.31
CA ALA A 51 4.42 -0.55 25.38
C ALA A 51 5.18 -1.88 25.23
N TRP A 52 5.46 -2.28 24.00
CA TRP A 52 6.18 -3.51 23.68
C TRP A 52 7.71 -3.35 23.75
N GLN A 53 8.26 -2.30 23.13
CA GLN A 53 9.71 -2.09 23.01
C GLN A 53 10.33 -1.43 24.25
N GLY A 54 9.58 -0.60 24.96
CA GLY A 54 10.07 0.20 26.07
C GLY A 54 9.63 1.65 25.96
N ARG A 55 10.04 2.49 26.93
CA ARG A 55 9.56 3.87 27.08
C ARG A 55 10.67 4.91 26.94
N THR A 56 11.86 4.51 26.52
CA THR A 56 12.96 5.46 26.26
C THR A 56 12.86 6.06 24.86
N ILE A 57 13.57 7.16 24.65
CA ILE A 57 13.67 7.78 23.33
C ILE A 57 14.28 6.81 22.31
N ASN A 58 15.30 6.05 22.73
CA ASN A 58 15.96 5.07 21.86
C ASN A 58 15.00 3.94 21.43
N ASP A 59 14.13 3.48 22.32
CA ASP A 59 13.10 2.50 22.00
C ASP A 59 12.10 3.05 20.97
N ALA A 60 11.67 4.31 21.15
CA ALA A 60 10.79 4.97 20.21
C ALA A 60 11.42 5.12 18.82
N VAL A 61 12.70 5.49 18.73
CA VAL A 61 13.44 5.59 17.47
C VAL A 61 13.59 4.22 16.82
N THR A 62 13.93 3.19 17.59
CA THR A 62 14.05 1.80 17.11
C THR A 62 12.73 1.30 16.55
N PHE A 63 11.62 1.52 17.26
CA PHE A 63 10.30 1.13 16.80
C PHE A 63 9.86 1.89 15.53
N PHE A 64 10.12 3.19 15.48
CA PHE A 64 9.83 4.00 14.29
C PHE A 64 10.64 3.52 13.07
N SER A 65 11.94 3.25 13.26
CA SER A 65 12.80 2.73 12.20
C SER A 65 12.32 1.35 11.70
N TRP A 66 11.85 0.49 12.61
CA TRP A 66 11.24 -0.78 12.26
C TRP A 66 9.96 -0.63 11.44
N LEU A 67 9.09 0.33 11.79
CA LEU A 67 7.90 0.63 10.98
C LEU A 67 8.27 1.13 9.58
N LEU A 68 9.33 1.95 9.46
CA LEU A 68 9.83 2.37 8.14
C LEU A 68 10.34 1.18 7.33
N GLN A 69 11.04 0.24 7.97
CA GLN A 69 11.50 -0.99 7.35
C GLN A 69 10.32 -1.83 6.82
N VAL A 70 9.29 -2.06 7.63
CA VAL A 70 8.06 -2.76 7.21
C VAL A 70 7.42 -2.06 6.00
N GLY A 71 7.37 -0.74 6.01
CA GLY A 71 6.86 0.06 4.89
C GLY A 71 7.70 -0.09 3.62
N ALA A 72 9.03 -0.06 3.75
CA ALA A 72 9.97 -0.23 2.64
C ALA A 72 9.82 -1.61 1.99
N THR A 73 9.84 -2.68 2.78
CA THR A 73 9.61 -4.06 2.31
C THR A 73 8.27 -4.18 1.57
N GLY A 74 7.24 -3.44 1.98
CA GLY A 74 5.94 -3.46 1.31
C GLY A 74 5.89 -2.73 -0.02
N ILE A 75 6.68 -1.68 -0.20
CA ILE A 75 6.64 -0.89 -1.44
C ILE A 75 7.53 -1.48 -2.54
N LEU A 76 8.56 -2.21 -2.18
CA LEU A 76 9.51 -2.79 -3.15
C LEU A 76 8.84 -3.74 -4.15
N PRO A 77 7.98 -4.71 -3.75
CA PRO A 77 7.24 -5.55 -4.70
C PRO A 77 6.34 -4.75 -5.64
N VAL A 78 5.79 -3.63 -5.18
CA VAL A 78 4.97 -2.75 -6.04
C VAL A 78 5.82 -2.15 -7.16
N TYR A 79 7.05 -1.73 -6.87
CA TYR A 79 7.97 -1.24 -7.91
C TYR A 79 8.35 -2.32 -8.91
N ALA A 80 8.53 -3.57 -8.47
CA ALA A 80 8.73 -4.69 -9.39
C ALA A 80 7.52 -4.90 -10.32
N LEU A 81 6.30 -4.85 -9.77
CA LEU A 81 5.07 -4.96 -10.56
C LEU A 81 4.91 -3.80 -11.55
N VAL A 82 5.24 -2.57 -11.15
CA VAL A 82 5.26 -1.41 -12.06
C VAL A 82 6.28 -1.61 -13.18
N GLY A 83 7.46 -2.15 -12.88
CA GLY A 83 8.46 -2.51 -13.88
C GLY A 83 7.94 -3.53 -14.90
N ILE A 84 7.28 -4.58 -14.42
CA ILE A 84 6.66 -5.61 -15.28
C ILE A 84 5.52 -5.01 -16.12
N ALA A 85 4.67 -4.19 -15.53
CA ALA A 85 3.60 -3.50 -16.26
C ALA A 85 4.16 -2.56 -17.34
N GLY A 86 5.24 -1.84 -17.04
CA GLY A 86 5.98 -1.02 -18.00
C GLY A 86 6.50 -1.83 -19.19
N PHE A 87 7.09 -3.00 -18.94
CA PHE A 87 7.52 -3.94 -19.98
C PHE A 87 6.35 -4.33 -20.91
N VAL A 88 5.23 -4.76 -20.34
CA VAL A 88 4.04 -5.17 -21.12
C VAL A 88 3.49 -4.01 -21.94
N HIS A 89 3.41 -2.82 -21.33
CA HIS A 89 2.92 -1.61 -21.99
C HIS A 89 3.82 -1.20 -23.17
N SER A 90 5.11 -1.08 -22.93
CA SER A 90 6.08 -0.65 -23.96
C SER A 90 6.18 -1.64 -25.11
N ARG A 91 6.01 -2.94 -24.84
CA ARG A 91 5.95 -3.96 -25.88
C ARG A 91 4.69 -3.85 -26.75
N LYS A 92 3.57 -3.46 -26.16
CA LYS A 92 2.28 -3.35 -26.88
C LYS A 92 2.17 -2.08 -27.70
N TYR A 93 2.67 -0.96 -27.18
CA TYR A 93 2.47 0.37 -27.77
C TYR A 93 3.70 0.96 -28.47
N GLY A 94 4.80 0.20 -28.52
CA GLY A 94 6.04 0.62 -29.15
C GLY A 94 6.91 1.43 -28.18
N GLY A 95 7.94 0.82 -27.63
CA GLY A 95 8.96 1.47 -26.81
C GLY A 95 10.36 1.21 -27.38
N THR A 96 11.35 1.91 -26.86
CA THR A 96 12.75 1.64 -27.17
C THR A 96 13.21 0.33 -26.50
N ILE A 97 14.35 -0.22 -26.91
CA ILE A 97 14.95 -1.40 -26.25
C ILE A 97 15.20 -1.11 -24.76
N VAL A 98 15.52 0.12 -24.41
CA VAL A 98 15.73 0.54 -23.01
C VAL A 98 14.42 0.43 -22.22
N ASP A 99 13.32 0.91 -22.79
CA ASP A 99 11.99 0.88 -22.11
C ASP A 99 11.44 -0.55 -22.02
N ILE A 100 11.70 -1.40 -23.03
CA ILE A 100 11.16 -2.74 -23.11
C ILE A 100 11.95 -3.74 -22.25
N PHE A 101 13.28 -3.64 -22.20
CA PHE A 101 14.13 -4.64 -21.55
C PHE A 101 14.97 -4.08 -20.42
N VAL A 102 15.71 -2.99 -20.65
CA VAL A 102 16.72 -2.54 -19.69
C VAL A 102 16.07 -2.03 -18.41
N ALA A 103 15.12 -1.12 -18.50
CA ALA A 103 14.49 -0.52 -17.34
C ALA A 103 13.71 -1.53 -16.49
N PRO A 104 12.82 -2.39 -17.05
CA PRO A 104 12.09 -3.40 -16.29
C PRO A 104 13.00 -4.47 -15.67
N VAL A 105 14.00 -4.93 -16.40
CA VAL A 105 14.95 -5.95 -15.89
C VAL A 105 15.77 -5.38 -14.74
N LEU A 106 16.31 -4.18 -14.88
CA LEU A 106 17.03 -3.51 -13.80
C LEU A 106 16.13 -3.26 -12.58
N ALA A 107 14.88 -2.83 -12.78
CA ALA A 107 13.95 -2.64 -11.69
C ALA A 107 13.71 -3.94 -10.90
N VAL A 108 13.46 -5.06 -11.58
CA VAL A 108 13.26 -6.36 -10.95
C VAL A 108 14.53 -6.86 -10.25
N ILE A 109 15.71 -6.69 -10.85
CA ILE A 109 16.98 -7.10 -10.23
C ILE A 109 17.24 -6.27 -8.96
N VAL A 110 17.16 -4.95 -9.05
CA VAL A 110 17.41 -4.05 -7.90
C VAL A 110 16.45 -4.33 -6.77
N VAL A 111 15.15 -4.47 -7.08
CA VAL A 111 14.15 -4.82 -6.08
C VAL A 111 14.40 -6.21 -5.51
N GLY A 112 14.72 -7.20 -6.35
CA GLY A 112 15.01 -8.56 -5.89
C GLY A 112 16.22 -8.62 -4.96
N VAL A 113 17.30 -7.91 -5.26
CA VAL A 113 18.46 -7.79 -4.38
C VAL A 113 18.09 -7.10 -3.07
N ALA A 114 17.34 -6.01 -3.12
CA ALA A 114 16.88 -5.30 -1.94
C ALA A 114 16.01 -6.20 -1.05
N GLU A 115 15.04 -6.93 -1.60
CA GLU A 115 14.20 -7.88 -0.85
C GLU A 115 15.03 -9.00 -0.22
N VAL A 116 15.99 -9.57 -0.95
CA VAL A 116 16.86 -10.62 -0.39
C VAL A 116 17.64 -10.08 0.81
N THR A 117 18.16 -8.85 0.76
CA THR A 117 18.85 -8.24 1.90
C THR A 117 17.95 -7.96 3.09
N GLU A 118 16.64 -7.73 2.87
CA GLU A 118 15.65 -7.60 3.94
C GLU A 118 15.40 -8.92 4.69
N PHE A 119 15.50 -10.07 4.02
CA PHE A 119 15.37 -11.38 4.65
C PHE A 119 16.66 -11.88 5.30
N TYR A 120 17.82 -11.52 4.74
CA TYR A 120 19.14 -11.97 5.19
C TYR A 120 19.94 -10.80 5.75
N GLY A 121 20.60 -11.03 6.88
CA GLY A 121 21.49 -10.04 7.49
C GLY A 121 20.82 -9.10 8.50
N GLN A 122 19.50 -9.12 8.64
CA GLN A 122 18.79 -8.33 9.63
C GLN A 122 18.87 -8.99 11.04
N THR A 123 19.08 -8.16 12.05
CA THR A 123 19.21 -8.60 13.44
C THR A 123 18.13 -7.95 14.33
N GLY A 124 17.95 -8.49 15.52
CA GLY A 124 17.00 -7.94 16.50
C GLY A 124 15.55 -7.93 15.97
N ILE A 125 14.85 -6.83 16.17
CA ILE A 125 13.45 -6.66 15.76
C ILE A 125 13.29 -6.60 14.24
N TYR A 126 14.30 -6.10 13.52
CA TYR A 126 14.22 -5.86 12.07
C TYR A 126 14.01 -7.13 11.26
N LYS A 127 14.49 -8.28 11.73
CA LYS A 127 14.27 -9.60 11.10
C LYS A 127 12.79 -9.96 10.91
N TRP A 128 11.89 -9.34 11.67
CA TRP A 128 10.45 -9.60 11.60
C TRP A 128 9.72 -8.77 10.54
N ALA A 129 10.34 -7.68 10.04
CA ALA A 129 9.71 -6.78 9.09
C ALA A 129 9.15 -7.48 7.84
N PRO A 130 9.90 -8.34 7.11
CA PRO A 130 9.39 -9.02 5.93
C PRO A 130 8.25 -10.00 6.26
N TYR A 131 8.28 -10.66 7.41
CA TYR A 131 7.19 -11.57 7.81
C TYR A 131 5.91 -10.83 8.15
N VAL A 132 6.02 -9.68 8.84
CA VAL A 132 4.87 -8.80 9.10
C VAL A 132 4.28 -8.31 7.79
N MET A 133 5.12 -7.94 6.82
CA MET A 133 4.65 -7.50 5.51
C MET A 133 3.98 -8.62 4.73
N LEU A 134 4.53 -9.84 4.72
CA LEU A 134 3.89 -11.00 4.11
C LEU A 134 2.52 -11.28 4.74
N GLY A 135 2.42 -11.23 6.07
CA GLY A 135 1.14 -11.35 6.77
C GLY A 135 0.14 -10.29 6.33
N TRP A 136 0.60 -9.03 6.18
CA TRP A 136 -0.23 -7.93 5.70
C TRP A 136 -0.70 -8.12 4.25
N MET A 137 0.15 -8.64 3.37
CA MET A 137 -0.23 -9.01 2.00
C MET A 137 -1.32 -10.07 1.97
N VAL A 138 -1.23 -11.10 2.82
CA VAL A 138 -2.28 -12.13 2.97
C VAL A 138 -3.60 -11.48 3.41
N VAL A 139 -3.56 -10.58 4.39
CA VAL A 139 -4.75 -9.81 4.82
C VAL A 139 -5.33 -9.02 3.66
N GLY A 140 -4.51 -8.36 2.85
CA GLY A 140 -4.94 -7.64 1.66
C GLY A 140 -5.64 -8.54 0.63
N ILE A 141 -5.09 -9.72 0.37
CA ILE A 141 -5.69 -10.72 -0.53
C ILE A 141 -7.04 -11.19 0.02
N LEU A 142 -7.14 -11.46 1.32
CA LEU A 142 -8.39 -11.88 1.96
C LEU A 142 -9.45 -10.76 1.90
N ILE A 143 -9.07 -9.51 2.15
CA ILE A 143 -9.97 -8.36 2.00
C ILE A 143 -10.48 -8.27 0.55
N ARG A 144 -9.58 -8.38 -0.43
CA ARG A 144 -9.95 -8.37 -1.84
C ARG A 144 -10.93 -9.49 -2.18
N ALA A 145 -10.67 -10.72 -1.72
CA ALA A 145 -11.55 -11.85 -1.94
C ALA A 145 -12.94 -11.63 -1.30
N ALA A 146 -12.97 -11.10 -0.08
CA ALA A 146 -14.21 -10.83 0.64
C ALA A 146 -15.03 -9.65 0.07
N THR A 147 -14.36 -8.71 -0.62
CA THR A 147 -15.02 -7.51 -1.19
C THR A 147 -15.27 -7.62 -2.69
N ARG A 148 -14.87 -8.70 -3.34
CA ARG A 148 -14.92 -8.88 -4.79
C ARG A 148 -16.27 -8.53 -5.41
N SER A 149 -17.37 -9.05 -4.86
CA SER A 149 -18.72 -8.80 -5.37
C SER A 149 -19.15 -7.32 -5.28
N ARG A 150 -18.64 -6.60 -4.28
CA ARG A 150 -18.92 -5.17 -4.12
C ARG A 150 -18.17 -4.33 -5.14
N VAL A 151 -16.91 -4.68 -5.38
CA VAL A 151 -16.07 -4.01 -6.38
C VAL A 151 -16.64 -4.20 -7.77
N GLU A 152 -16.98 -5.43 -8.16
CA GLU A 152 -17.60 -5.75 -9.45
C GLU A 152 -18.95 -5.03 -9.65
N ALA A 153 -19.71 -4.80 -8.58
CA ALA A 153 -20.96 -4.03 -8.65
C ALA A 153 -20.72 -2.52 -8.86
N VAL A 154 -19.63 -1.97 -8.32
CA VAL A 154 -19.25 -0.57 -8.54
C VAL A 154 -18.73 -0.38 -9.96
N GLU A 155 -17.88 -1.29 -10.45
CA GLU A 155 -17.33 -1.26 -11.80
C GLU A 155 -18.44 -1.32 -12.86
N ARG A 156 -19.39 -2.23 -12.73
CA ARG A 156 -20.56 -2.33 -13.64
C ARG A 156 -21.36 -1.03 -13.69
N ARG A 157 -21.60 -0.40 -12.53
CA ARG A 157 -22.30 0.89 -12.52
C ARG A 157 -21.51 2.01 -13.19
N ALA A 158 -20.19 1.99 -13.06
CA ALA A 158 -19.34 2.98 -13.73
C ALA A 158 -19.38 2.80 -15.26
N GLU A 159 -19.38 1.55 -15.74
CA GLU A 159 -19.52 1.23 -17.17
C GLU A 159 -20.89 1.65 -17.73
N GLU A 160 -21.98 1.45 -16.97
CA GLU A 160 -23.34 1.86 -17.37
C GLU A 160 -23.48 3.39 -17.51
N LEU A 161 -22.72 4.17 -16.76
CA LEU A 161 -22.76 5.64 -16.80
C LEU A 161 -21.84 6.27 -17.87
N GLN A 162 -20.86 5.54 -18.37
CA GLN A 162 -19.92 6.05 -19.39
C GLN A 162 -20.60 6.45 -20.72
N PRO A 163 -21.56 5.69 -21.28
CA PRO A 163 -22.20 6.09 -22.53
C PRO A 163 -23.08 7.34 -22.41
N GLU A 164 -23.49 7.75 -21.22
CA GLU A 164 -24.26 8.99 -21.02
C GLU A 164 -23.38 10.25 -20.96
N LEU A 165 -22.05 10.08 -20.85
CA LEU A 165 -21.07 11.15 -20.72
C LEU A 165 -20.26 11.39 -22.02
N ALA A 166 -20.44 10.54 -23.04
CA ALA A 166 -19.79 10.63 -24.35
C ALA A 166 -20.69 11.33 -25.35
#